data_16c564253a859437f16e51983ccbf428
#
_entry.id   16c564253a859437f16e51983ccbf428
#
_cell.length_a   1.000
_cell.length_b   1.000
_cell.length_c   1.000
_cell.angle_alpha   90.00
_cell.angle_beta   90.00
_cell.angle_gamma   90.00
#
_symmetry.space_group_name_H-M   'P 1'
#
loop_
_entity.id
_entity.type
_entity.pdbx_description
1 polymer ?
#
loop_
_entity_poly.entity_id
_entity_poly.type
_entity_poly.pdbx_seq_one_letter_code
_entity_poly.pdbx_strand_id
1 'polypeptide(L)'
;MQNPASTEDVRKIADLINRIDFDGTHLLALKDTFPDKVYLGEINPQYYAFLAALKAQCDYLQQNVYEKQRENITTSIEWKKKIVREAEDSQKAAKDRMDVARKWLKRYVSLDQQEIATYEYETDQIKNNYLTTVQEVQNINREIASTRMQITEAYHRLEQLEVEQLEKERELKVELLSTHQNLIANMAAWEQKYVFKAPFDGKVEFLKFISDGQFVQAGEAVFGVIPKENHIYGQVLLPANGAGKVKENSKVVIKLENYPYMEYGYIEGYVSSISLVTQTQKTGEKTIETYLINV
;
A
#
# COMPACT_ATOMS: atom_id res chain seq x y z
N MET A 1 -27.78 -21.42 -3.84
CA MET A 1 -26.95 -20.90 -2.70
C MET A 1 -27.62 -19.63 -2.21
N GLN A 2 -27.95 -19.55 -0.93
CA GLN A 2 -28.39 -18.27 -0.36
C GLN A 2 -27.18 -17.35 -0.27
N ASN A 3 -27.26 -16.17 -0.91
CA ASN A 3 -26.26 -15.14 -0.74
C ASN A 3 -26.50 -14.40 0.58
N PRO A 4 -25.66 -14.53 1.61
CA PRO A 4 -25.88 -13.86 2.89
C PRO A 4 -25.50 -12.37 2.87
N ALA A 5 -24.98 -11.85 1.75
CA ALA A 5 -24.57 -10.45 1.61
C ALA A 5 -25.72 -9.57 1.07
N SER A 6 -25.82 -8.35 1.61
CA SER A 6 -26.68 -7.30 1.04
C SER A 6 -26.00 -6.71 -0.19
N THR A 7 -26.65 -6.81 -1.35
CA THR A 7 -26.12 -6.21 -2.61
C THR A 7 -25.98 -4.70 -2.51
N GLU A 8 -26.83 -4.04 -1.71
CA GLU A 8 -26.75 -2.60 -1.46
C GLU A 8 -25.53 -2.24 -0.62
N ASP A 9 -25.23 -3.00 0.44
CA ASP A 9 -24.06 -2.78 1.27
C ASP A 9 -22.77 -3.03 0.49
N VAL A 10 -22.72 -4.11 -0.33
CA VAL A 10 -21.56 -4.39 -1.18
C VAL A 10 -21.29 -3.24 -2.15
N ARG A 11 -22.33 -2.69 -2.81
CA ARG A 11 -22.18 -1.55 -3.73
C ARG A 11 -21.71 -0.29 -3.00
N LYS A 12 -22.30 0.04 -1.85
CA LYS A 12 -21.88 1.19 -1.04
C LYS A 12 -20.41 1.10 -0.65
N ILE A 13 -19.97 -0.06 -0.19
CA ILE A 13 -18.56 -0.28 0.16
C ILE A 13 -17.66 -0.23 -1.07
N ALA A 14 -18.07 -0.79 -2.22
CA ALA A 14 -17.31 -0.71 -3.46
C ALA A 14 -17.09 0.74 -3.92
N ASP A 15 -18.13 1.56 -3.85
CA ASP A 15 -18.05 2.97 -4.21
C ASP A 15 -17.12 3.77 -3.28
N LEU A 16 -17.14 3.46 -1.98
CA LEU A 16 -16.26 4.08 -1.00
C LEU A 16 -14.80 3.68 -1.25
N ILE A 17 -14.53 2.39 -1.46
CA ILE A 17 -13.19 1.84 -1.66
C ILE A 17 -12.53 2.38 -2.94
N ASN A 18 -13.29 2.49 -4.03
CA ASN A 18 -12.79 3.00 -5.31
C ASN A 18 -12.42 4.50 -5.29
N ARG A 19 -12.87 5.24 -4.27
CA ARG A 19 -12.59 6.67 -4.09
C ARG A 19 -11.49 6.95 -3.09
N ILE A 20 -10.86 5.92 -2.51
CA ILE A 20 -9.81 6.10 -1.52
C ILE A 20 -8.58 6.71 -2.18
N ASP A 21 -8.16 7.85 -1.65
CA ASP A 21 -6.84 8.41 -1.86
C ASP A 21 -5.99 8.09 -0.63
N PHE A 22 -4.84 7.45 -0.85
CA PHE A 22 -3.92 7.04 0.23
C PHE A 22 -3.00 8.17 0.70
N ASP A 23 -3.23 9.43 0.28
CA ASP A 23 -2.52 10.58 0.81
C ASP A 23 -2.96 10.89 2.25
N GLY A 24 -1.98 11.07 3.14
CA GLY A 24 -2.17 11.07 4.60
C GLY A 24 -3.24 12.03 5.15
N THR A 25 -3.47 13.18 4.51
CA THR A 25 -4.50 14.15 4.93
C THR A 25 -5.92 13.67 4.61
N HIS A 26 -6.11 12.96 3.49
CA HIS A 26 -7.38 12.38 3.10
C HIS A 26 -7.74 11.13 3.90
N LEU A 27 -6.74 10.34 4.32
CA LEU A 27 -6.96 9.14 5.13
C LEU A 27 -7.64 9.45 6.47
N LEU A 28 -7.27 10.53 7.12
CA LEU A 28 -7.88 10.94 8.40
C LEU A 28 -9.38 11.25 8.27
N ALA A 29 -9.80 11.83 7.14
CA ALA A 29 -11.21 12.10 6.86
C ALA A 29 -12.01 10.83 6.55
N LEU A 30 -11.34 9.76 6.10
CA LEU A 30 -11.97 8.48 5.77
C LEU A 30 -12.26 7.60 6.99
N LYS A 31 -11.63 7.87 8.14
CA LYS A 31 -11.76 7.04 9.36
C LYS A 31 -13.22 6.79 9.75
N ASP A 32 -14.06 7.82 9.66
CA ASP A 32 -15.46 7.79 10.06
C ASP A 32 -16.44 7.57 8.90
N THR A 33 -15.91 7.42 7.67
CA THR A 33 -16.75 7.25 6.46
C THR A 33 -17.20 5.81 6.30
N PHE A 34 -16.42 4.85 6.78
CA PHE A 34 -16.73 3.44 6.67
C PHE A 34 -17.63 2.97 7.82
N PRO A 35 -18.78 2.34 7.54
CA PRO A 35 -19.68 1.87 8.57
C PRO A 35 -19.09 0.70 9.37
N ASP A 36 -19.28 0.73 10.70
CA ASP A 36 -18.81 -0.34 11.58
C ASP A 36 -19.64 -1.63 11.47
N LYS A 37 -20.87 -1.55 10.96
CA LYS A 37 -21.76 -2.70 10.81
C LYS A 37 -22.25 -2.80 9.37
N VAL A 38 -21.89 -3.89 8.70
CA VAL A 38 -22.27 -4.20 7.33
C VAL A 38 -22.58 -5.69 7.18
N TYR A 39 -23.44 -6.02 6.21
CA TYR A 39 -23.79 -7.40 5.88
C TYR A 39 -23.18 -7.79 4.54
N LEU A 40 -21.89 -8.13 4.55
CA LEU A 40 -21.11 -8.46 3.36
C LEU A 40 -20.92 -9.99 3.17
N GLY A 41 -21.54 -10.81 4.02
CA GLY A 41 -21.45 -12.28 3.91
C GLY A 41 -20.01 -12.79 3.92
N GLU A 42 -19.62 -13.47 2.84
CA GLU A 42 -18.28 -14.05 2.68
C GLU A 42 -17.13 -13.00 2.68
N ILE A 43 -17.46 -11.72 2.43
CA ILE A 43 -16.48 -10.62 2.33
C ILE A 43 -16.23 -9.95 3.71
N ASN A 44 -17.06 -10.22 4.72
CA ASN A 44 -16.94 -9.60 6.04
C ASN A 44 -15.51 -9.64 6.64
N PRO A 45 -14.80 -10.78 6.63
CA PRO A 45 -13.47 -10.85 7.21
C PRO A 45 -12.48 -9.87 6.54
N GLN A 46 -12.52 -9.76 5.22
CA GLN A 46 -11.65 -8.88 4.44
C GLN A 46 -11.98 -7.40 4.69
N TYR A 47 -13.26 -7.07 4.81
CA TYR A 47 -13.70 -5.72 5.14
C TYR A 47 -13.20 -5.28 6.52
N TYR A 48 -13.37 -6.13 7.55
CA TYR A 48 -12.91 -5.79 8.89
C TYR A 48 -11.39 -5.77 9.01
N ALA A 49 -10.66 -6.60 8.25
CA ALA A 49 -9.21 -6.53 8.17
C ALA A 49 -8.75 -5.20 7.56
N PHE A 50 -9.38 -4.77 6.46
CA PHE A 50 -9.12 -3.46 5.86
C PHE A 50 -9.45 -2.31 6.83
N LEU A 51 -10.61 -2.36 7.49
CA LEU A 51 -11.02 -1.33 8.45
C LEU A 51 -10.06 -1.22 9.65
N ALA A 52 -9.55 -2.35 10.14
CA ALA A 52 -8.55 -2.38 11.20
C ALA A 52 -7.22 -1.75 10.75
N ALA A 53 -6.74 -2.07 9.55
CA ALA A 53 -5.53 -1.49 8.98
C ALA A 53 -5.68 0.03 8.74
N LEU A 54 -6.83 0.48 8.24
CA LEU A 54 -7.16 1.89 8.05
C LEU A 54 -7.15 2.64 9.39
N LYS A 55 -7.82 2.11 10.42
CA LYS A 55 -7.85 2.70 11.76
C LYS A 55 -6.45 2.76 12.36
N ALA A 56 -5.65 1.71 12.23
CA ALA A 56 -4.26 1.70 12.72
C ALA A 56 -3.39 2.77 12.05
N GLN A 57 -3.51 2.94 10.74
CA GLN A 57 -2.81 4.01 10.01
C GLN A 57 -3.27 5.41 10.46
N CYS A 58 -4.58 5.62 10.63
CA CYS A 58 -5.12 6.89 11.11
C CYS A 58 -4.66 7.20 12.55
N ASP A 59 -4.67 6.22 13.43
CA ASP A 59 -4.22 6.39 14.82
C ASP A 59 -2.72 6.71 14.89
N TYR A 60 -1.91 6.07 14.06
CA TYR A 60 -0.49 6.39 13.91
C TYR A 60 -0.28 7.87 13.52
N LEU A 61 -0.99 8.34 12.50
CA LEU A 61 -0.90 9.73 12.02
C LEU A 61 -1.39 10.74 13.08
N GLN A 62 -2.44 10.42 13.85
CA GLN A 62 -2.99 11.31 14.86
C GLN A 62 -2.13 11.43 16.13
N GLN A 63 -1.54 10.32 16.58
CA GLN A 63 -0.82 10.28 17.86
C GLN A 63 0.52 11.00 17.80
N ASN A 64 1.15 11.03 16.64
CA ASN A 64 2.42 11.71 16.39
C ASN A 64 3.53 11.37 17.40
N VAL A 65 3.57 10.07 17.80
CA VAL A 65 4.39 9.57 18.91
C VAL A 65 5.88 9.80 18.65
N TYR A 66 6.34 9.53 17.43
CA TYR A 66 7.76 9.66 17.06
C TYR A 66 8.24 11.10 17.10
N GLU A 67 7.43 12.08 16.68
CA GLU A 67 7.77 13.50 16.78
C GLU A 67 7.93 13.94 18.23
N LYS A 68 7.02 13.55 19.10
CA LYS A 68 7.11 13.84 20.55
C LYS A 68 8.36 13.24 21.20
N GLN A 69 8.70 12.00 20.81
CA GLN A 69 9.92 11.35 21.31
C GLN A 69 11.18 12.06 20.79
N ARG A 70 11.20 12.44 19.52
CA ARG A 70 12.30 13.21 18.90
C ARG A 70 12.51 14.54 19.63
N GLU A 71 11.43 15.27 19.89
CA GLU A 71 11.43 16.54 20.59
C GLU A 71 12.02 16.41 22.03
N ASN A 72 11.59 15.38 22.75
CA ASN A 72 12.10 15.09 24.08
C ASN A 72 13.60 14.77 24.09
N ILE A 73 14.07 13.94 23.16
CA ILE A 73 15.49 13.59 23.06
C ILE A 73 16.31 14.82 22.65
N THR A 74 15.84 15.61 21.69
CA THR A 74 16.50 16.82 21.23
C THR A 74 16.63 17.84 22.37
N THR A 75 15.57 18.06 23.13
CA THR A 75 15.58 18.92 24.32
C THR A 75 16.61 18.43 25.34
N SER A 76 16.65 17.11 25.60
CA SER A 76 17.64 16.53 26.50
C SER A 76 19.09 16.76 26.02
N ILE A 77 19.35 16.65 24.72
CA ILE A 77 20.66 16.93 24.12
C ILE A 77 21.04 18.40 24.36
N GLU A 78 20.14 19.33 24.13
CA GLU A 78 20.40 20.77 24.34
C GLU A 78 20.74 21.09 25.79
N TRP A 79 20.02 20.51 26.75
CA TRP A 79 20.33 20.64 28.19
C TRP A 79 21.71 20.07 28.50
N LYS A 80 22.06 18.89 28.02
CA LYS A 80 23.36 18.27 28.23
C LYS A 80 24.50 19.07 27.62
N LYS A 81 24.30 19.66 26.44
CA LYS A 81 25.27 20.58 25.81
C LYS A 81 25.49 21.81 26.67
N LYS A 82 24.46 22.35 27.33
CA LYS A 82 24.60 23.47 28.25
C LYS A 82 25.45 23.07 29.46
N ILE A 83 25.18 21.90 30.07
CA ILE A 83 25.95 21.36 31.19
C ILE A 83 27.45 21.24 30.80
N VAL A 84 27.74 20.72 29.61
CA VAL A 84 29.13 20.60 29.12
C VAL A 84 29.80 21.96 29.04
N ARG A 85 29.13 23.00 28.50
CA ARG A 85 29.72 24.36 28.44
C ARG A 85 30.02 24.93 29.81
N GLU A 86 29.09 24.80 30.79
CA GLU A 86 29.26 25.25 32.16
C GLU A 86 30.42 24.50 32.83
N ALA A 87 30.55 23.18 32.57
CA ALA A 87 31.65 22.38 33.09
C ALA A 87 33.00 22.74 32.43
N GLU A 88 33.02 23.11 31.15
CA GLU A 88 34.21 23.61 30.42
C GLU A 88 34.71 24.96 30.99
N ASP A 89 33.79 25.87 31.32
CA ASP A 89 34.11 27.14 31.99
C ASP A 89 34.70 26.89 33.40
N SER A 90 34.09 25.97 34.14
CA SER A 90 34.58 25.53 35.44
C SER A 90 35.94 24.85 35.36
N GLN A 91 36.18 24.05 34.33
CA GLN A 91 37.45 23.41 34.05
C GLN A 91 38.57 24.47 33.83
N LYS A 92 38.28 25.52 33.07
CA LYS A 92 39.21 26.60 32.81
C LYS A 92 39.63 27.29 34.14
N ALA A 93 38.66 27.65 34.98
CA ALA A 93 38.93 28.25 36.28
C ALA A 93 39.70 27.31 37.23
N ALA A 94 39.40 26.01 37.21
CA ALA A 94 40.16 25.01 37.97
C ALA A 94 41.59 24.83 37.48
N LYS A 95 41.82 24.86 36.15
CA LYS A 95 43.17 24.83 35.58
C LYS A 95 43.99 26.06 35.99
N ASP A 96 43.40 27.25 35.96
CA ASP A 96 44.09 28.48 36.39
C ASP A 96 44.50 28.38 37.87
N ARG A 97 43.62 27.85 38.75
CA ARG A 97 43.98 27.59 40.17
C ARG A 97 45.09 26.57 40.31
N MET A 98 45.01 25.48 39.57
CA MET A 98 46.05 24.46 39.53
C MET A 98 47.41 25.02 39.09
N ASP A 99 47.43 25.89 38.08
CA ASP A 99 48.66 26.50 37.58
C ASP A 99 49.28 27.47 38.61
N VAL A 100 48.45 28.21 39.36
CA VAL A 100 48.91 29.02 40.50
C VAL A 100 49.50 28.14 41.61
N ALA A 101 48.78 27.09 42.02
CA ALA A 101 49.30 26.17 43.05
C ALA A 101 50.59 25.47 42.60
N ARG A 102 50.73 25.12 41.31
CA ARG A 102 51.95 24.56 40.72
C ARG A 102 53.13 25.52 40.79
N LYS A 103 52.92 26.82 40.52
CA LYS A 103 53.96 27.86 40.64
C LYS A 103 54.46 28.01 42.10
N TRP A 104 53.53 28.00 43.06
CA TRP A 104 53.89 28.04 44.46
C TRP A 104 54.69 26.81 44.88
N LEU A 105 54.25 25.60 44.50
CA LEU A 105 54.98 24.38 44.80
C LEU A 105 56.42 24.41 44.24
N LYS A 106 56.58 24.83 42.96
CA LYS A 106 57.90 24.97 42.37
C LYS A 106 58.79 25.93 43.13
N ARG A 107 58.27 27.07 43.57
CA ARG A 107 59.04 28.07 44.31
C ARG A 107 59.49 27.50 45.64
N TYR A 108 58.65 26.82 46.40
CA TYR A 108 59.03 26.23 47.69
C TYR A 108 60.03 25.10 47.51
N VAL A 109 59.90 24.23 46.55
CA VAL A 109 60.89 23.18 46.27
C VAL A 109 62.25 23.78 45.89
N SER A 110 62.28 24.91 45.19
CA SER A 110 63.55 25.58 44.84
C SER A 110 64.21 26.26 46.06
N LEU A 111 63.51 26.74 47.03
CA LEU A 111 63.99 27.28 48.27
C LEU A 111 64.57 26.21 49.19
N ASP A 112 63.96 25.05 49.25
CA ASP A 112 64.40 23.87 50.00
C ASP A 112 65.74 23.36 49.46
N GLN A 113 65.93 23.32 48.12
CA GLN A 113 67.19 22.96 47.49
C GLN A 113 68.34 23.94 47.71
N GLN A 114 68.07 25.18 48.16
CA GLN A 114 69.06 26.20 48.48
C GLN A 114 69.42 26.23 49.99
N GLU A 115 69.03 25.19 50.76
CA GLU A 115 69.26 25.09 52.22
C GLU A 115 68.69 26.27 53.02
N ILE A 116 67.68 26.99 52.49
CA ILE A 116 66.95 28.00 53.22
C ILE A 116 65.92 27.27 54.08
N ALA A 117 65.99 27.42 55.39
CA ALA A 117 65.12 26.75 56.35
C ALA A 117 63.65 26.92 55.99
N THR A 118 63.08 25.88 55.36
CA THR A 118 61.65 25.73 55.11
C THR A 118 61.08 24.74 56.12
N TYR A 119 59.89 25.05 56.65
CA TYR A 119 59.23 24.10 57.55
C TYR A 119 58.64 22.98 56.68
N GLU A 120 59.08 21.72 56.87
CA GLU A 120 58.60 20.53 56.18
C GLU A 120 57.04 20.47 56.13
N TYR A 121 56.40 20.90 57.19
CA TYR A 121 54.94 21.02 57.29
C TYR A 121 54.34 21.99 56.26
N GLU A 122 54.94 23.12 55.98
CA GLU A 122 54.45 24.10 55.01
C GLU A 122 54.61 23.57 53.60
N THR A 123 55.69 22.88 53.33
CA THR A 123 55.93 22.23 52.02
C THR A 123 54.90 21.15 51.75
N ASP A 124 54.55 20.33 52.74
CA ASP A 124 53.51 19.32 52.63
C ASP A 124 52.11 19.92 52.44
N GLN A 125 51.78 21.02 53.09
CA GLN A 125 50.53 21.73 52.86
C GLN A 125 50.39 22.24 51.43
N ILE A 126 51.44 22.85 50.90
CA ILE A 126 51.44 23.36 49.50
C ILE A 126 51.34 22.23 48.48
N LYS A 127 52.02 21.10 48.74
CA LYS A 127 51.92 19.90 47.93
C LYS A 127 50.51 19.31 47.96
N ASN A 128 49.93 19.21 49.14
CA ASN A 128 48.54 18.72 49.28
C ASN A 128 47.55 19.64 48.56
N ASN A 129 47.69 20.96 48.67
CA ASN A 129 46.85 21.92 47.95
C ASN A 129 46.97 21.73 46.43
N TYR A 130 48.19 21.57 45.89
CA TYR A 130 48.39 21.30 44.47
C TYR A 130 47.70 19.98 44.05
N LEU A 131 47.87 18.90 44.83
CA LEU A 131 47.25 17.61 44.54
C LEU A 131 45.71 17.70 44.55
N THR A 132 45.11 18.47 45.46
CA THR A 132 43.68 18.75 45.52
C THR A 132 43.16 19.44 44.24
N THR A 133 43.93 20.48 43.76
CA THR A 133 43.56 21.17 42.52
C THR A 133 43.67 20.25 41.31
N VAL A 134 44.68 19.36 41.26
CA VAL A 134 44.79 18.33 40.21
C VAL A 134 43.58 17.38 40.21
N GLN A 135 43.17 16.91 41.38
CA GLN A 135 42.00 16.05 41.52
C GLN A 135 40.71 16.74 41.08
N GLU A 136 40.54 18.03 41.41
CA GLU A 136 39.41 18.86 40.98
C GLU A 136 39.35 18.90 39.41
N VAL A 137 40.44 19.22 38.73
CA VAL A 137 40.51 19.23 37.27
C VAL A 137 40.19 17.84 36.69
N GLN A 138 40.73 16.77 37.28
CA GLN A 138 40.46 15.41 36.81
C GLN A 138 38.97 15.02 36.99
N ASN A 139 38.30 15.46 38.09
CA ASN A 139 36.90 15.21 38.33
C ASN A 139 36.04 15.90 37.26
N ILE A 140 36.30 17.20 36.98
CA ILE A 140 35.57 17.96 35.95
C ILE A 140 35.79 17.33 34.58
N ASN A 141 37.01 16.88 34.26
CA ASN A 141 37.30 16.18 33.01
C ASN A 141 36.45 14.91 32.84
N ARG A 142 36.31 14.12 33.91
CA ARG A 142 35.47 12.91 33.93
C ARG A 142 34.01 13.24 33.73
N GLU A 143 33.52 14.30 34.38
CA GLU A 143 32.14 14.76 34.21
C GLU A 143 31.86 15.20 32.78
N ILE A 144 32.73 16.02 32.19
CA ILE A 144 32.64 16.43 30.75
C ILE A 144 32.61 15.21 29.83
N ALA A 145 33.54 14.25 30.02
CA ALA A 145 33.62 13.05 29.21
C ALA A 145 32.37 12.20 29.33
N SER A 146 31.87 12.00 30.56
CA SER A 146 30.62 11.25 30.79
C SER A 146 29.41 11.91 30.15
N THR A 147 29.27 13.24 30.28
CA THR A 147 28.14 13.97 29.68
C THR A 147 28.22 13.98 28.15
N ARG A 148 29.42 14.10 27.55
CA ARG A 148 29.60 13.98 26.09
C ARG A 148 29.24 12.60 25.59
N MET A 149 29.59 11.54 26.33
CA MET A 149 29.19 10.17 25.97
C MET A 149 27.67 10.02 25.96
N GLN A 150 26.98 10.56 26.98
CA GLN A 150 25.51 10.56 27.03
C GLN A 150 24.87 11.37 25.88
N ILE A 151 25.51 12.43 25.40
CA ILE A 151 25.07 13.17 24.20
C ILE A 151 25.19 12.28 22.96
N THR A 152 26.29 11.56 22.83
CA THR A 152 26.50 10.63 21.71
C THR A 152 25.46 9.50 21.73
N GLU A 153 25.19 8.92 22.87
CA GLU A 153 24.14 7.92 23.06
C GLU A 153 22.74 8.46 22.68
N ALA A 154 22.47 9.71 23.04
CA ALA A 154 21.21 10.35 22.68
C ALA A 154 21.08 10.59 21.15
N TYR A 155 22.18 10.91 20.45
CA TYR A 155 22.18 10.99 19.00
C TYR A 155 21.96 9.63 18.34
N HIS A 156 22.60 8.56 18.84
CA HIS A 156 22.33 7.21 18.36
C HIS A 156 20.87 6.80 18.57
N ARG A 157 20.27 7.24 19.69
CA ARG A 157 18.83 6.98 19.92
C ARG A 157 17.94 7.74 18.94
N LEU A 158 18.31 8.96 18.51
CA LEU A 158 17.60 9.68 17.46
C LEU A 158 17.68 8.96 16.12
N GLU A 159 18.87 8.47 15.73
CA GLU A 159 19.04 7.69 14.50
C GLU A 159 18.20 6.40 14.52
N GLN A 160 18.20 5.68 15.64
CA GLN A 160 17.38 4.49 15.82
C GLN A 160 15.88 4.80 15.71
N LEU A 161 15.44 5.91 16.34
CA LEU A 161 14.04 6.34 16.30
C LEU A 161 13.59 6.66 14.88
N GLU A 162 14.45 7.25 14.07
CA GLU A 162 14.17 7.54 12.66
C GLU A 162 13.98 6.25 11.85
N VAL A 163 14.84 5.25 12.06
CA VAL A 163 14.70 3.94 11.42
C VAL A 163 13.42 3.24 11.87
N GLU A 164 13.14 3.22 13.19
CA GLU A 164 11.92 2.63 13.75
C GLU A 164 10.65 3.31 13.19
N GLN A 165 10.68 4.63 12.99
CA GLN A 165 9.60 5.38 12.38
C GLN A 165 9.37 4.95 10.93
N LEU A 166 10.43 4.92 10.11
CA LEU A 166 10.34 4.54 8.69
C LEU A 166 9.88 3.09 8.50
N GLU A 167 10.33 2.19 9.36
CA GLU A 167 9.88 0.80 9.34
C GLU A 167 8.40 0.69 9.70
N LYS A 168 7.95 1.42 10.72
CA LYS A 168 6.53 1.41 11.12
C LYS A 168 5.62 2.02 10.07
N GLU A 169 6.03 3.11 9.44
CA GLU A 169 5.29 3.73 8.33
C GLU A 169 5.17 2.76 7.14
N ARG A 170 6.25 2.07 6.81
CA ARG A 170 6.25 1.07 5.74
C ARG A 170 5.34 -0.11 6.07
N GLU A 171 5.44 -0.66 7.28
CA GLU A 171 4.59 -1.76 7.75
C GLU A 171 3.11 -1.42 7.62
N LEU A 172 2.69 -0.29 8.20
CA LEU A 172 1.30 0.16 8.18
C LEU A 172 0.80 0.43 6.75
N LYS A 173 1.63 1.03 5.90
CA LYS A 173 1.29 1.29 4.50
C LYS A 173 1.13 -0.01 3.70
N VAL A 174 2.03 -0.96 3.88
CA VAL A 174 1.96 -2.28 3.21
C VAL A 174 0.72 -3.04 3.66
N GLU A 175 0.44 -3.07 4.96
CA GLU A 175 -0.74 -3.73 5.52
C GLU A 175 -2.04 -3.11 4.98
N LEU A 176 -2.14 -1.78 4.97
CA LEU A 176 -3.30 -1.08 4.43
C LEU A 176 -3.50 -1.36 2.94
N LEU A 177 -2.45 -1.30 2.12
CA LEU A 177 -2.53 -1.59 0.69
C LEU A 177 -2.88 -3.06 0.42
N SER A 178 -2.29 -3.99 1.17
CA SER A 178 -2.55 -5.42 1.04
C SER A 178 -4.01 -5.77 1.38
N THR A 179 -4.51 -5.27 2.51
CA THR A 179 -5.90 -5.49 2.93
C THR A 179 -6.90 -4.84 1.97
N HIS A 180 -6.59 -3.65 1.45
CA HIS A 180 -7.39 -2.97 0.43
C HIS A 180 -7.48 -3.80 -0.86
N GLN A 181 -6.35 -4.26 -1.40
CA GLN A 181 -6.32 -5.08 -2.62
C GLN A 181 -7.05 -6.43 -2.42
N ASN A 182 -6.87 -7.03 -1.26
CA ASN A 182 -7.55 -8.28 -0.91
C ASN A 182 -9.07 -8.08 -0.84
N LEU A 183 -9.53 -6.98 -0.26
CA LEU A 183 -10.96 -6.65 -0.22
C LEU A 183 -11.52 -6.45 -1.63
N ILE A 184 -10.87 -5.68 -2.49
CA ILE A 184 -11.28 -5.48 -3.89
C ILE A 184 -11.36 -6.81 -4.64
N ALA A 185 -10.34 -7.67 -4.53
CA ALA A 185 -10.32 -8.97 -5.19
C ALA A 185 -11.48 -9.88 -4.73
N ASN A 186 -11.76 -9.91 -3.43
CA ASN A 186 -12.87 -10.69 -2.89
C ASN A 186 -14.24 -10.12 -3.29
N MET A 187 -14.38 -8.79 -3.37
CA MET A 187 -15.60 -8.16 -3.88
C MET A 187 -15.84 -8.49 -5.36
N ALA A 188 -14.79 -8.45 -6.18
CA ALA A 188 -14.87 -8.82 -7.60
C ALA A 188 -15.24 -10.31 -7.77
N ALA A 189 -14.65 -11.20 -6.99
CA ALA A 189 -14.99 -12.63 -6.99
C ALA A 189 -16.43 -12.88 -6.54
N TRP A 190 -16.90 -12.16 -5.52
CA TRP A 190 -18.27 -12.22 -5.07
C TRP A 190 -19.24 -11.72 -6.15
N GLU A 191 -18.91 -10.60 -6.80
CA GLU A 191 -19.75 -10.05 -7.87
C GLU A 191 -19.85 -11.04 -9.05
N GLN A 192 -18.73 -11.64 -9.46
CA GLN A 192 -18.72 -12.65 -10.51
C GLN A 192 -19.56 -13.90 -10.15
N LYS A 193 -19.60 -14.26 -8.87
CA LYS A 193 -20.32 -15.45 -8.37
C LYS A 193 -21.82 -15.22 -8.21
N TYR A 194 -22.24 -14.02 -7.82
CA TYR A 194 -23.61 -13.75 -7.38
C TYR A 194 -24.37 -12.69 -8.19
N VAL A 195 -23.70 -11.96 -9.09
CA VAL A 195 -24.30 -10.88 -9.86
C VAL A 195 -24.11 -11.13 -11.35
N PHE A 196 -25.22 -11.16 -12.07
CA PHE A 196 -25.17 -11.20 -13.53
C PHE A 196 -24.93 -9.78 -14.08
N LYS A 197 -23.84 -9.59 -14.82
CA LYS A 197 -23.54 -8.34 -15.55
C LYS A 197 -23.66 -8.56 -17.03
N ALA A 198 -24.37 -7.66 -17.71
CA ALA A 198 -24.37 -7.64 -19.18
C ALA A 198 -22.98 -7.19 -19.67
N PRO A 199 -22.35 -7.92 -20.62
CA PRO A 199 -21.04 -7.57 -21.15
C PRO A 199 -21.06 -6.35 -22.10
N PHE A 200 -22.25 -5.97 -22.59
CA PHE A 200 -22.48 -4.84 -23.49
C PHE A 200 -23.90 -4.28 -23.31
N ASP A 201 -24.13 -3.09 -23.81
CA ASP A 201 -25.43 -2.43 -23.79
C ASP A 201 -26.41 -3.14 -24.73
N GLY A 202 -27.55 -3.57 -24.19
CA GLY A 202 -28.54 -4.32 -24.96
C GLY A 202 -29.85 -4.51 -24.23
N LYS A 203 -30.75 -5.27 -24.86
CA LYS A 203 -32.01 -5.72 -24.29
C LYS A 203 -31.81 -7.08 -23.64
N VAL A 204 -32.15 -7.21 -22.36
CA VAL A 204 -32.11 -8.49 -21.65
C VAL A 204 -33.41 -9.25 -21.91
N GLU A 205 -33.30 -10.52 -22.30
CA GLU A 205 -34.42 -11.43 -22.43
C GLU A 205 -34.22 -12.68 -21.57
N PHE A 206 -35.28 -13.12 -20.90
CA PHE A 206 -35.29 -14.39 -20.18
C PHE A 206 -35.43 -15.53 -21.19
N LEU A 207 -34.51 -16.49 -21.15
CA LEU A 207 -34.59 -17.69 -21.99
C LEU A 207 -35.59 -18.72 -21.49
N LYS A 208 -36.04 -18.57 -20.24
CA LYS A 208 -37.09 -19.40 -19.60
C LYS A 208 -37.81 -18.64 -18.49
N PHE A 209 -38.97 -19.13 -18.10
CA PHE A 209 -39.65 -18.61 -16.93
C PHE A 209 -38.89 -18.98 -15.67
N ILE A 210 -38.53 -18.00 -14.86
CA ILE A 210 -37.81 -18.16 -13.61
C ILE A 210 -38.59 -17.43 -12.54
N SER A 211 -38.83 -18.12 -11.42
CA SER A 211 -39.50 -17.57 -10.23
C SER A 211 -38.47 -17.29 -9.15
N ASP A 212 -38.77 -16.33 -8.27
CA ASP A 212 -37.93 -16.04 -7.11
C ASP A 212 -37.72 -17.28 -6.26
N GLY A 213 -36.47 -17.54 -5.88
CA GLY A 213 -36.06 -18.71 -5.10
C GLY A 213 -35.91 -20.01 -5.90
N GLN A 214 -36.09 -19.98 -7.23
CA GLN A 214 -35.93 -21.16 -8.07
C GLN A 214 -34.45 -21.58 -8.13
N PHE A 215 -34.21 -22.90 -8.04
CA PHE A 215 -32.88 -23.46 -8.23
C PHE A 215 -32.49 -23.39 -9.71
N VAL A 216 -31.28 -22.87 -9.98
CA VAL A 216 -30.68 -22.83 -11.32
C VAL A 216 -29.44 -23.73 -11.32
N GLN A 217 -29.34 -24.60 -12.31
CA GLN A 217 -28.22 -25.51 -12.43
C GLN A 217 -26.98 -24.80 -12.98
N ALA A 218 -25.77 -25.17 -12.51
CA ALA A 218 -24.54 -24.58 -13.01
C ALA A 218 -24.40 -24.82 -14.52
N GLY A 219 -24.06 -23.77 -15.26
CA GLY A 219 -23.95 -23.81 -16.72
C GLY A 219 -25.26 -23.64 -17.50
N GLU A 220 -26.39 -23.49 -16.80
CA GLU A 220 -27.69 -23.26 -17.42
C GLU A 220 -27.82 -21.81 -17.91
N ALA A 221 -28.18 -21.62 -19.19
CA ALA A 221 -28.42 -20.28 -19.74
C ALA A 221 -29.76 -19.73 -19.23
N VAL A 222 -29.70 -18.60 -18.52
CA VAL A 222 -30.85 -17.95 -17.86
C VAL A 222 -31.29 -16.71 -18.65
N PHE A 223 -30.33 -15.91 -19.10
CA PHE A 223 -30.57 -14.65 -19.79
C PHE A 223 -29.87 -14.64 -21.14
N GLY A 224 -30.48 -13.95 -22.12
CA GLY A 224 -29.83 -13.49 -23.34
C GLY A 224 -29.73 -11.97 -23.34
N VAL A 225 -28.62 -11.44 -23.80
CA VAL A 225 -28.45 -9.99 -24.03
C VAL A 225 -28.37 -9.75 -25.52
N ILE A 226 -29.32 -9.00 -26.07
CA ILE A 226 -29.38 -8.64 -27.48
C ILE A 226 -28.78 -7.24 -27.61
N PRO A 227 -27.70 -7.06 -28.43
CA PRO A 227 -27.10 -5.75 -28.64
C PRO A 227 -28.09 -4.78 -29.27
N LYS A 228 -27.97 -3.47 -28.96
CA LYS A 228 -28.81 -2.42 -29.56
C LYS A 228 -28.52 -2.23 -31.06
N GLU A 229 -27.25 -2.36 -31.43
CA GLU A 229 -26.83 -2.32 -32.86
C GLU A 229 -26.68 -3.75 -33.36
N ASN A 230 -27.64 -4.17 -34.15
CA ASN A 230 -27.68 -5.52 -34.71
C ASN A 230 -27.31 -5.45 -36.19
N HIS A 231 -26.03 -5.63 -36.50
CA HIS A 231 -25.67 -6.01 -37.88
C HIS A 231 -25.92 -7.48 -38.01
N ILE A 232 -26.89 -7.82 -38.86
CA ILE A 232 -27.24 -9.21 -39.13
C ILE A 232 -26.20 -9.74 -40.13
N TYR A 233 -25.48 -10.77 -39.74
CA TYR A 233 -24.55 -11.49 -40.61
C TYR A 233 -25.09 -12.87 -40.87
N GLY A 234 -25.10 -13.25 -42.16
CA GLY A 234 -25.39 -14.60 -42.56
C GLY A 234 -24.10 -15.40 -42.72
N GLN A 235 -24.03 -16.59 -42.12
CA GLN A 235 -22.92 -17.52 -42.35
C GLN A 235 -23.40 -18.66 -43.23
N VAL A 236 -22.72 -18.87 -44.34
CA VAL A 236 -23.05 -19.91 -45.34
C VAL A 236 -21.87 -20.85 -45.47
N LEU A 237 -22.14 -22.16 -45.38
CA LEU A 237 -21.17 -23.21 -45.69
C LEU A 237 -21.29 -23.60 -47.15
N LEU A 238 -20.39 -23.11 -47.99
CA LEU A 238 -20.38 -23.38 -49.42
C LEU A 238 -19.54 -24.63 -49.71
N PRO A 239 -20.10 -25.67 -50.35
CA PRO A 239 -19.30 -26.82 -50.78
C PRO A 239 -18.16 -26.42 -51.71
N ALA A 240 -16.98 -27.03 -51.51
CA ALA A 240 -15.79 -26.73 -52.30
C ALA A 240 -16.00 -26.91 -53.81
N ASN A 241 -16.88 -27.84 -54.15
CA ASN A 241 -17.29 -28.05 -55.56
C ASN A 241 -18.21 -26.90 -56.01
N GLY A 242 -17.67 -25.98 -56.79
CA GLY A 242 -18.35 -24.79 -57.32
C GLY A 242 -18.02 -23.49 -56.59
N ALA A 243 -17.27 -23.54 -55.49
CA ALA A 243 -16.89 -22.37 -54.68
C ALA A 243 -16.10 -21.31 -55.49
N GLY A 244 -15.32 -21.72 -56.45
CA GLY A 244 -14.52 -20.80 -57.31
C GLY A 244 -15.32 -19.80 -58.14
N LYS A 245 -16.65 -19.95 -58.22
CA LYS A 245 -17.54 -19.00 -58.93
C LYS A 245 -18.01 -17.84 -58.01
N VAL A 246 -17.90 -18.00 -56.69
CA VAL A 246 -18.34 -17.00 -55.73
C VAL A 246 -17.15 -16.08 -55.42
N LYS A 247 -17.38 -14.78 -55.50
CA LYS A 247 -16.40 -13.73 -55.19
C LYS A 247 -16.95 -12.81 -54.12
N GLU A 248 -16.08 -12.08 -53.45
CA GLU A 248 -16.50 -10.96 -52.61
C GLU A 248 -17.41 -10.00 -53.37
N ASN A 249 -18.38 -9.42 -52.67
CA ASN A 249 -19.45 -8.58 -53.26
C ASN A 249 -20.41 -9.32 -54.21
N SER A 250 -20.37 -10.65 -54.32
CA SER A 250 -21.39 -11.39 -55.03
C SER A 250 -22.76 -11.26 -54.34
N LYS A 251 -23.80 -11.04 -55.11
CA LYS A 251 -25.17 -10.93 -54.61
C LYS A 251 -25.67 -12.30 -54.12
N VAL A 252 -26.24 -12.31 -52.93
CA VAL A 252 -26.83 -13.51 -52.28
C VAL A 252 -28.31 -13.27 -52.05
N VAL A 253 -29.13 -14.21 -52.44
CA VAL A 253 -30.57 -14.21 -52.17
C VAL A 253 -30.86 -15.14 -51.01
N ILE A 254 -31.34 -14.57 -49.90
CA ILE A 254 -31.65 -15.29 -48.68
C ILE A 254 -33.15 -15.50 -48.58
N LYS A 255 -33.55 -16.75 -48.54
CA LYS A 255 -34.94 -17.15 -48.35
C LYS A 255 -35.11 -17.64 -46.93
N LEU A 256 -36.03 -17.04 -46.17
CA LEU A 256 -36.33 -17.43 -44.80
C LEU A 256 -37.37 -18.55 -44.80
N GLU A 257 -37.13 -19.61 -44.06
CA GLU A 257 -38.00 -20.80 -44.02
C GLU A 257 -39.35 -20.47 -43.37
N ASN A 258 -39.36 -19.62 -42.35
CA ASN A 258 -40.56 -19.20 -41.64
C ASN A 258 -41.38 -18.10 -42.35
N TYR A 259 -40.85 -17.55 -43.47
CA TYR A 259 -41.49 -16.50 -44.26
C TYR A 259 -41.50 -16.92 -45.73
N PRO A 260 -42.57 -17.53 -46.23
CA PRO A 260 -42.64 -17.99 -47.61
C PRO A 260 -42.29 -16.88 -48.59
N TYR A 261 -41.28 -17.09 -49.43
CA TYR A 261 -40.74 -16.06 -50.32
C TYR A 261 -41.73 -15.61 -51.39
N MET A 262 -42.77 -16.39 -51.67
CA MET A 262 -43.82 -16.03 -52.61
C MET A 262 -44.76 -14.95 -52.05
N GLU A 263 -44.89 -14.87 -50.70
CA GLU A 263 -45.76 -13.89 -50.04
C GLU A 263 -44.95 -12.71 -49.47
N TYR A 264 -43.77 -13.00 -48.91
CA TYR A 264 -42.98 -12.03 -48.20
C TYR A 264 -41.73 -11.55 -48.97
N GLY A 265 -41.40 -12.17 -50.10
CA GLY A 265 -40.20 -11.86 -50.86
C GLY A 265 -38.92 -12.53 -50.29
N TYR A 266 -37.79 -11.99 -50.60
CA TYR A 266 -36.48 -12.49 -50.19
C TYR A 266 -35.61 -11.33 -49.69
N ILE A 267 -34.61 -11.65 -48.87
CA ILE A 267 -33.61 -10.69 -48.42
C ILE A 267 -32.44 -10.73 -49.38
N GLU A 268 -31.94 -9.56 -49.74
CA GLU A 268 -30.74 -9.42 -50.54
C GLU A 268 -29.54 -9.14 -49.62
N GLY A 269 -28.48 -9.91 -49.78
CA GLY A 269 -27.20 -9.73 -49.11
C GLY A 269 -26.04 -9.73 -50.08
N TYR A 270 -24.87 -9.43 -49.61
CA TYR A 270 -23.63 -9.47 -50.38
C TYR A 270 -22.58 -10.26 -49.63
N VAL A 271 -21.77 -11.03 -50.34
CA VAL A 271 -20.64 -11.74 -49.78
C VAL A 271 -19.64 -10.74 -49.23
N SER A 272 -19.44 -10.74 -47.92
CA SER A 272 -18.48 -9.85 -47.23
C SER A 272 -17.09 -10.46 -47.16
N SER A 273 -17.00 -11.77 -46.91
CA SER A 273 -15.71 -12.47 -46.88
C SER A 273 -15.88 -13.96 -47.19
N ILE A 274 -14.83 -14.57 -47.75
CA ILE A 274 -14.74 -16.00 -48.01
C ILE A 274 -13.53 -16.54 -47.25
N SER A 275 -13.73 -17.61 -46.48
CA SER A 275 -12.63 -18.27 -45.78
C SER A 275 -11.61 -18.85 -46.79
N LEU A 276 -10.33 -18.64 -46.52
CA LEU A 276 -9.24 -19.22 -47.30
C LEU A 276 -8.97 -20.71 -46.98
N VAL A 277 -9.56 -21.19 -45.88
CA VAL A 277 -9.36 -22.57 -45.40
C VAL A 277 -10.69 -23.30 -45.45
N THR A 278 -10.68 -24.52 -45.96
CA THR A 278 -11.83 -25.43 -45.95
C THR A 278 -12.06 -26.00 -44.57
N GLN A 279 -13.34 -26.13 -44.20
CA GLN A 279 -13.78 -26.87 -43.02
C GLN A 279 -14.41 -28.18 -43.47
N THR A 280 -14.08 -29.24 -42.75
CA THR A 280 -14.63 -30.57 -43.02
C THR A 280 -15.95 -30.73 -42.26
N GLN A 281 -17.05 -30.90 -42.99
CA GLN A 281 -18.36 -31.17 -42.38
C GLN A 281 -18.79 -32.62 -42.71
N LYS A 282 -19.19 -33.35 -41.67
CA LYS A 282 -19.78 -34.68 -41.80
C LYS A 282 -21.30 -34.52 -41.96
N THR A 283 -21.80 -34.87 -43.14
CA THR A 283 -23.25 -34.95 -43.40
C THR A 283 -23.60 -36.41 -43.71
N GLY A 284 -24.07 -37.14 -42.69
CA GLY A 284 -24.28 -38.58 -42.78
C GLY A 284 -22.95 -39.33 -42.94
N GLU A 285 -22.87 -40.29 -43.89
CA GLU A 285 -21.67 -41.04 -44.19
C GLU A 285 -20.66 -40.33 -45.11
N LYS A 286 -21.02 -39.14 -45.63
CA LYS A 286 -20.17 -38.38 -46.53
C LYS A 286 -19.48 -37.22 -45.80
N THR A 287 -18.18 -37.09 -46.03
CA THR A 287 -17.39 -35.96 -45.61
C THR A 287 -17.31 -34.95 -46.75
N ILE A 288 -17.76 -33.73 -46.55
CA ILE A 288 -17.77 -32.65 -47.56
C ILE A 288 -16.87 -31.52 -47.02
N GLU A 289 -15.96 -31.08 -47.88
CA GLU A 289 -15.18 -29.88 -47.66
C GLU A 289 -16.00 -28.64 -48.01
N THR A 290 -16.08 -27.69 -47.12
CA THR A 290 -16.87 -26.45 -47.26
C THR A 290 -16.02 -25.23 -46.92
N TYR A 291 -16.28 -24.12 -47.63
CA TYR A 291 -15.78 -22.80 -47.29
C TYR A 291 -16.82 -22.05 -46.47
N LEU A 292 -16.37 -21.37 -45.40
CA LEU A 292 -17.22 -20.46 -44.64
C LEU A 292 -17.30 -19.11 -45.36
N ILE A 293 -18.50 -18.68 -45.68
CA ILE A 293 -18.77 -17.38 -46.29
C ILE A 293 -19.61 -16.55 -45.36
N ASN A 294 -19.21 -15.29 -45.14
CA ASN A 294 -20.01 -14.30 -44.40
C ASN A 294 -20.73 -13.40 -45.42
N VAL A 295 -22.00 -13.19 -45.15
CA VAL A 295 -22.91 -12.42 -46.02
C VAL A 295 -23.53 -11.28 -45.20
#